data_5913888572f1f8fabe163eeeb9572ed5
#
_entry.id   5913888572f1f8fabe163eeeb9572ed5
#
_cell.length_a   1.000
_cell.length_b   1.000
_cell.length_c   1.000
_cell.angle_alpha   90.00
_cell.angle_beta   90.00
_cell.angle_gamma   90.00
#
_symmetry.space_group_name_H-M   'P 1'
#
loop_
_entity.id
_entity.type
_entity.pdbx_description
1 polymer ?
#
loop_
_entity_poly.entity_id
_entity_poly.type
_entity_poly.pdbx_seq_one_letter_code
_entity_poly.pdbx_strand_id
1 'polypeptide(L)'
;MASRPFKAAALTLVAAGALALTALPPAHGVEGPAPDPLNAKAMRDMATAIAVTAKYVDERQALKDGYVPHGTECMTNPFGVGAMGYHYVKQAYWGSKDPSRPTALLYSTEKDRNGRRKLQAVEWMSTDRDQDLKTADDRPSMFGLPFDGPMPGHWAGMPKHFDLHLWAYEHNPAGRFHNWNPALTCPAKAAAPANPAPAHGGH
;
A
#
# COMPACT_ATOMS: atom_id res chain seq x y z
N MET A 1 -39.90 45.95 -82.25
CA MET A 1 -39.15 46.75 -81.30
C MET A 1 -38.73 45.83 -80.16
N ALA A 2 -37.48 45.44 -80.15
CA ALA A 2 -36.97 44.43 -79.26
C ALA A 2 -36.07 45.07 -78.17
N SER A 3 -36.42 44.96 -76.95
CA SER A 3 -35.63 45.43 -75.79
C SER A 3 -34.78 44.30 -75.29
N ARG A 4 -33.50 44.45 -75.26
CA ARG A 4 -32.48 43.50 -74.69
C ARG A 4 -32.42 43.74 -73.18
N PRO A 5 -32.35 42.68 -72.38
CA PRO A 5 -32.05 42.83 -70.94
C PRO A 5 -30.52 42.79 -70.71
N PHE A 6 -30.07 43.65 -69.82
CA PHE A 6 -28.72 43.71 -69.25
C PHE A 6 -28.42 42.54 -68.34
N LYS A 7 -27.31 41.85 -68.57
CA LYS A 7 -26.80 40.84 -67.64
C LYS A 7 -26.01 41.52 -66.56
N ALA A 8 -26.45 41.43 -65.33
CA ALA A 8 -25.70 41.82 -64.16
C ALA A 8 -24.75 40.65 -63.80
N ALA A 9 -23.47 40.94 -63.75
CA ALA A 9 -22.46 40.00 -63.26
C ALA A 9 -22.38 40.14 -61.73
N ALA A 10 -22.70 39.06 -61.02
CA ALA A 10 -22.52 39.00 -59.59
C ALA A 10 -21.06 38.61 -59.26
N LEU A 11 -20.35 39.51 -58.61
CA LEU A 11 -19.01 39.28 -58.09
C LEU A 11 -19.13 38.57 -56.75
N THR A 12 -18.80 37.28 -56.69
CA THR A 12 -18.72 36.52 -55.43
C THR A 12 -17.40 36.76 -54.79
N LEU A 13 -17.40 37.51 -53.67
CA LEU A 13 -16.26 37.62 -52.78
C LEU A 13 -16.15 36.34 -51.96
N VAL A 14 -15.11 35.53 -52.17
CA VAL A 14 -14.74 34.44 -51.29
C VAL A 14 -13.89 35.00 -50.17
N ALA A 15 -14.48 35.17 -49.00
CA ALA A 15 -13.72 35.50 -47.78
C ALA A 15 -13.06 34.20 -47.28
N ALA A 16 -11.74 34.09 -47.45
CA ALA A 16 -10.94 33.05 -46.81
C ALA A 16 -10.79 33.40 -45.31
N GLY A 17 -11.63 32.74 -44.48
CA GLY A 17 -11.47 32.79 -43.03
C GLY A 17 -10.30 31.92 -42.63
N ALA A 18 -9.19 32.54 -42.25
CA ALA A 18 -8.11 31.83 -41.58
C ALA A 18 -8.56 31.45 -40.15
N LEU A 19 -8.88 30.16 -39.92
CA LEU A 19 -9.01 29.61 -38.58
C LEU A 19 -7.62 29.62 -37.92
N ALA A 20 -7.36 30.57 -37.06
CA ALA A 20 -6.23 30.52 -36.16
C ALA A 20 -6.53 29.41 -35.13
N LEU A 21 -5.90 28.25 -35.31
CA LEU A 21 -5.81 27.24 -34.22
C LEU A 21 -4.95 27.88 -33.13
N THR A 22 -5.58 28.42 -32.12
CA THR A 22 -4.89 28.73 -30.86
C THR A 22 -4.54 27.39 -30.21
N ALA A 23 -3.27 27.01 -30.31
CA ALA A 23 -2.73 25.91 -29.53
C ALA A 23 -2.90 26.27 -28.05
N LEU A 24 -3.73 25.50 -27.34
CA LEU A 24 -3.78 25.55 -25.89
C LEU A 24 -2.38 25.24 -25.38
N PRO A 25 -1.84 26.02 -24.40
CA PRO A 25 -0.58 25.66 -23.78
C PRO A 25 -0.76 24.26 -23.14
N PRO A 26 0.27 23.41 -23.18
CA PRO A 26 0.18 22.14 -22.50
C PRO A 26 -0.14 22.42 -21.04
N ALA A 27 -1.17 21.75 -20.53
CA ALA A 27 -1.48 21.76 -19.11
C ALA A 27 -0.19 21.31 -18.40
N HIS A 28 0.47 22.22 -17.70
CA HIS A 28 1.51 21.87 -16.76
C HIS A 28 0.83 21.09 -15.63
N GLY A 29 0.61 19.78 -15.87
CA GLY A 29 0.35 18.87 -14.79
C GLY A 29 1.52 19.01 -13.83
N VAL A 30 1.21 19.18 -12.55
CA VAL A 30 2.19 19.02 -11.48
C VAL A 30 2.67 17.59 -11.63
N GLU A 31 3.77 17.39 -12.36
CA GLU A 31 4.50 16.13 -12.36
C GLU A 31 5.02 15.97 -10.92
N GLY A 32 4.24 15.24 -10.11
CA GLY A 32 4.84 14.57 -8.98
C GLY A 32 5.99 13.73 -9.52
N PRO A 33 7.05 13.48 -8.73
CA PRO A 33 8.16 12.66 -9.19
C PRO A 33 7.56 11.38 -9.80
N ALA A 34 7.86 11.16 -11.09
CA ALA A 34 7.43 9.94 -11.77
C ALA A 34 7.84 8.76 -10.88
N PRO A 35 6.93 7.82 -10.56
CA PRO A 35 7.31 6.65 -9.81
C PRO A 35 8.52 6.03 -10.52
N ASP A 36 9.63 5.91 -9.80
CA ASP A 36 10.87 5.37 -10.33
C ASP A 36 10.54 4.04 -11.03
N PRO A 37 10.79 3.90 -12.34
CA PRO A 37 10.41 2.68 -13.03
C PRO A 37 11.18 1.55 -12.36
N LEU A 38 10.47 0.64 -11.71
CA LEU A 38 11.07 -0.54 -11.10
C LEU A 38 11.99 -1.18 -12.13
N ASN A 39 13.28 -1.21 -11.85
CA ASN A 39 14.23 -1.83 -12.76
C ASN A 39 13.91 -3.33 -12.94
N ALA A 40 14.47 -3.96 -13.96
CA ALA A 40 14.16 -5.36 -14.29
C ALA A 40 14.47 -6.33 -13.13
N LYS A 41 15.43 -6.00 -12.26
CA LYS A 41 15.71 -6.79 -11.05
C LYS A 41 14.57 -6.67 -10.06
N ALA A 42 14.11 -5.46 -9.75
CA ALA A 42 13.00 -5.23 -8.84
C ALA A 42 11.71 -5.94 -9.29
N MET A 43 11.44 -5.94 -10.59
CA MET A 43 10.29 -6.67 -11.17
C MET A 43 10.42 -8.18 -10.98
N ARG A 44 11.60 -8.76 -11.19
CA ARG A 44 11.85 -10.19 -10.94
C ARG A 44 11.74 -10.55 -9.46
N ASP A 45 12.31 -9.73 -8.59
CA ASP A 45 12.27 -9.94 -7.15
C ASP A 45 10.82 -9.90 -6.63
N MET A 46 10.02 -8.96 -7.12
CA MET A 46 8.60 -8.85 -6.80
C MET A 46 7.81 -10.08 -7.31
N ALA A 47 8.07 -10.52 -8.55
CA ALA A 47 7.45 -11.73 -9.09
C ALA A 47 7.83 -12.97 -8.26
N THR A 48 9.09 -13.07 -7.80
CA THR A 48 9.54 -14.12 -6.89
C THR A 48 8.77 -14.10 -5.59
N ALA A 49 8.66 -12.91 -4.95
CA ALA A 49 7.92 -12.75 -3.70
C ALA A 49 6.46 -13.22 -3.84
N ILE A 50 5.78 -12.80 -4.90
CA ILE A 50 4.40 -13.19 -5.18
C ILE A 50 4.30 -14.71 -5.41
N ALA A 51 5.18 -15.28 -6.24
CA ALA A 51 5.14 -16.71 -6.56
C ALA A 51 5.30 -17.60 -5.32
N VAL A 52 6.26 -17.29 -4.44
CA VAL A 52 6.54 -18.11 -3.25
C VAL A 52 5.49 -17.93 -2.15
N THR A 53 4.82 -16.79 -2.11
CA THR A 53 3.81 -16.49 -1.08
C THR A 53 2.38 -16.81 -1.53
N ALA A 54 2.15 -17.12 -2.80
CA ALA A 54 0.83 -17.46 -3.34
C ALA A 54 0.15 -18.63 -2.59
N LYS A 55 0.91 -19.59 -2.10
CA LYS A 55 0.40 -20.71 -1.28
C LYS A 55 -0.21 -20.27 0.05
N TYR A 56 0.16 -19.09 0.56
CA TYR A 56 -0.32 -18.55 1.83
C TYR A 56 -1.66 -17.81 1.70
N VAL A 57 -2.25 -17.78 0.51
CA VAL A 57 -3.68 -17.48 0.34
C VAL A 57 -4.53 -18.49 1.16
N ASP A 58 -4.06 -19.71 1.33
CA ASP A 58 -4.55 -20.60 2.38
C ASP A 58 -3.81 -20.31 3.70
N GLU A 59 -4.46 -19.61 4.62
CA GLU A 59 -3.95 -19.23 5.94
C GLU A 59 -3.36 -20.44 6.70
N ARG A 60 -3.93 -21.64 6.52
CA ARG A 60 -3.44 -22.86 7.16
C ARG A 60 -2.04 -23.27 6.68
N GLN A 61 -1.73 -22.98 5.41
CA GLN A 61 -0.39 -23.23 4.88
C GLN A 61 0.64 -22.30 5.50
N ALA A 62 0.28 -21.05 5.76
CA ALA A 62 1.15 -20.10 6.48
C ALA A 62 1.48 -20.62 7.89
N LEU A 63 0.45 -21.04 8.63
CA LEU A 63 0.62 -21.61 9.97
C LEU A 63 1.50 -22.88 9.96
N LYS A 64 1.27 -23.77 9.00
CA LYS A 64 2.06 -25.00 8.82
C LYS A 64 3.54 -24.69 8.52
N ASP A 65 3.80 -23.64 7.75
CA ASP A 65 5.14 -23.23 7.36
C ASP A 65 5.84 -22.34 8.43
N GLY A 66 5.20 -22.16 9.60
CA GLY A 66 5.79 -21.48 10.76
C GLY A 66 5.61 -19.97 10.80
N TYR A 67 4.66 -19.43 10.02
CA TYR A 67 4.14 -18.09 10.26
C TYR A 67 3.11 -18.16 11.38
N VAL A 68 3.29 -17.40 12.43
CA VAL A 68 2.37 -17.39 13.58
C VAL A 68 1.75 -16.01 13.75
N PRO A 69 0.45 -15.92 14.11
CA PRO A 69 -0.15 -14.65 14.46
C PRO A 69 0.67 -13.97 15.55
N HIS A 70 1.08 -12.74 15.31
CA HIS A 70 1.80 -11.96 16.31
C HIS A 70 0.89 -10.94 16.94
N GLY A 71 0.58 -11.16 18.22
CA GLY A 71 -0.47 -10.42 18.91
C GLY A 71 -1.88 -10.83 18.45
N THR A 72 -2.86 -10.23 19.07
CA THR A 72 -4.29 -10.41 18.78
C THR A 72 -4.90 -9.19 18.09
N GLU A 73 -4.07 -8.18 17.82
CA GLU A 73 -4.54 -6.87 17.40
C GLU A 73 -4.30 -6.66 15.91
N CYS A 74 -5.31 -6.14 15.26
CA CYS A 74 -5.22 -5.56 13.94
C CYS A 74 -4.46 -4.23 14.04
N MET A 75 -3.49 -4.01 13.17
CA MET A 75 -2.67 -2.80 13.17
C MET A 75 -3.39 -1.65 12.45
N THR A 76 -3.75 -0.63 13.22
CA THR A 76 -4.37 0.61 12.73
C THR A 76 -3.31 1.70 12.61
N ASN A 77 -3.41 2.53 11.59
CA ASN A 77 -2.54 3.70 11.42
C ASN A 77 -2.74 4.68 12.60
N PRO A 78 -1.73 4.92 13.43
CA PRO A 78 -1.83 5.83 14.57
C PRO A 78 -1.85 7.31 14.16
N PHE A 79 -1.51 7.63 12.91
CA PHE A 79 -1.35 9.00 12.43
C PHE A 79 -2.43 9.40 11.41
N GLY A 80 -3.37 8.53 11.09
CA GLY A 80 -4.39 8.83 10.08
C GLY A 80 -5.29 7.66 9.74
N VAL A 81 -5.76 7.68 8.48
CA VAL A 81 -6.66 6.65 7.97
C VAL A 81 -5.87 5.41 7.54
N GLY A 82 -6.47 4.25 7.71
CA GLY A 82 -5.95 3.00 7.19
C GLY A 82 -5.47 2.00 8.22
N ALA A 83 -5.16 0.83 7.74
CA ALA A 83 -4.69 -0.29 8.55
C ALA A 83 -3.73 -1.19 7.75
N MET A 84 -3.02 -2.07 8.46
CA MET A 84 -2.20 -3.14 7.88
C MET A 84 -2.90 -4.51 7.97
N GLY A 85 -3.85 -4.68 8.90
CA GLY A 85 -4.45 -5.98 9.21
C GLY A 85 -3.71 -6.73 10.30
N TYR A 86 -3.75 -8.06 10.23
CA TYR A 86 -3.10 -8.95 11.21
C TYR A 86 -1.79 -9.49 10.69
N HIS A 87 -0.73 -9.36 11.47
CA HIS A 87 0.60 -9.84 11.13
C HIS A 87 0.79 -11.30 11.56
N TYR A 88 1.19 -12.14 10.63
CA TYR A 88 1.65 -13.50 10.87
C TYR A 88 3.14 -13.54 10.61
N VAL A 89 3.93 -13.66 11.68
CA VAL A 89 5.39 -13.46 11.66
C VAL A 89 6.11 -14.80 11.64
N LYS A 90 7.12 -14.90 10.80
CA LYS A 90 8.09 -15.99 10.81
C LYS A 90 9.45 -15.48 11.29
N GLN A 91 9.71 -15.63 12.58
CA GLN A 91 10.90 -15.07 13.23
C GLN A 91 12.22 -15.50 12.56
N ALA A 92 12.27 -16.71 11.98
CA ALA A 92 13.47 -17.19 11.25
C ALA A 92 13.80 -16.35 10.00
N TYR A 93 12.89 -15.51 9.52
CA TYR A 93 13.09 -14.64 8.36
C TYR A 93 13.33 -13.17 8.76
N TRP A 94 13.44 -12.88 10.06
CA TRP A 94 13.75 -11.54 10.54
C TRP A 94 15.10 -11.05 10.00
N GLY A 95 15.13 -9.83 9.46
CA GLY A 95 16.32 -9.23 8.83
C GLY A 95 16.59 -9.73 7.40
N SER A 96 15.76 -10.62 6.86
CA SER A 96 15.89 -11.10 5.48
C SER A 96 15.71 -9.95 4.48
N LYS A 97 16.56 -9.94 3.46
CA LYS A 97 16.42 -9.14 2.24
C LYS A 97 16.24 -10.03 1.00
N ASP A 98 15.86 -11.27 1.22
CA ASP A 98 15.54 -12.23 0.18
C ASP A 98 14.06 -12.10 -0.19
N PRO A 99 13.69 -11.82 -1.45
CA PRO A 99 12.31 -11.74 -1.89
C PRO A 99 11.48 -12.98 -1.58
N SER A 100 12.13 -14.15 -1.50
CA SER A 100 11.47 -15.42 -1.19
C SER A 100 11.19 -15.64 0.31
N ARG A 101 11.65 -14.73 1.18
CA ARG A 101 11.62 -14.89 2.64
C ARG A 101 11.06 -13.66 3.35
N PRO A 102 9.81 -13.27 3.08
CA PRO A 102 9.18 -12.18 3.82
C PRO A 102 9.09 -12.54 5.31
N THR A 103 9.33 -11.55 6.16
CA THR A 103 9.28 -11.72 7.62
C THR A 103 7.86 -11.92 8.10
N ALA A 104 6.91 -11.22 7.49
CA ALA A 104 5.49 -11.31 7.84
C ALA A 104 4.58 -11.44 6.62
N LEU A 105 3.41 -12.01 6.90
CA LEU A 105 2.25 -12.06 6.02
C LEU A 105 1.14 -11.24 6.68
N LEU A 106 0.51 -10.35 5.92
CA LEU A 106 -0.55 -9.49 6.40
C LEU A 106 -1.90 -10.04 5.95
N TYR A 107 -2.75 -10.31 6.92
CA TYR A 107 -4.06 -10.90 6.69
C TYR A 107 -5.21 -9.95 7.02
N SER A 108 -6.33 -10.13 6.33
CA SER A 108 -7.52 -9.31 6.45
C SER A 108 -8.11 -9.29 7.86
N THR A 109 -8.84 -8.23 8.15
CA THR A 109 -9.62 -8.11 9.39
C THR A 109 -10.80 -9.07 9.41
N GLU A 110 -11.39 -9.31 8.27
CA GLU A 110 -12.53 -10.19 8.11
C GLU A 110 -12.11 -11.63 7.86
N LYS A 111 -12.98 -12.55 8.25
CA LYS A 111 -12.82 -13.97 7.97
C LYS A 111 -13.88 -14.43 6.97
N ASP A 112 -13.50 -15.38 6.13
CA ASP A 112 -14.42 -16.05 5.23
C ASP A 112 -15.41 -16.96 5.99
N ARG A 113 -16.32 -17.59 5.25
CA ARG A 113 -17.31 -18.55 5.81
C ARG A 113 -16.68 -19.75 6.52
N ASN A 114 -15.41 -20.05 6.26
CA ASN A 114 -14.64 -21.11 6.90
C ASN A 114 -13.79 -20.59 8.06
N GLY A 115 -13.98 -19.34 8.47
CA GLY A 115 -13.24 -18.71 9.57
C GLY A 115 -11.81 -18.31 9.22
N ARG A 116 -11.43 -18.25 7.94
CA ARG A 116 -10.07 -17.95 7.47
C ARG A 116 -9.94 -16.50 7.01
N ARG A 117 -8.78 -15.94 7.19
CA ARG A 117 -8.42 -14.60 6.72
C ARG A 117 -7.87 -14.63 5.30
N LYS A 118 -8.08 -13.56 4.56
CA LYS A 118 -7.51 -13.36 3.22
C LYS A 118 -6.11 -12.76 3.34
N LEU A 119 -5.13 -13.33 2.65
CA LEU A 119 -3.81 -12.71 2.50
C LEU A 119 -3.95 -11.40 1.71
N GLN A 120 -3.34 -10.33 2.19
CA GLN A 120 -3.41 -9.00 1.59
C GLN A 120 -2.05 -8.49 1.14
N ALA A 121 -1.06 -8.62 1.99
CA ALA A 121 0.30 -8.13 1.73
C ALA A 121 1.36 -9.05 2.35
N VAL A 122 2.60 -8.80 1.98
CA VAL A 122 3.79 -9.41 2.60
C VAL A 122 4.73 -8.29 3.03
N GLU A 123 5.57 -8.58 4.02
CA GLU A 123 6.41 -7.58 4.66
C GLU A 123 7.78 -8.15 5.02
N TRP A 124 8.81 -7.34 4.85
CA TRP A 124 10.16 -7.59 5.33
C TRP A 124 10.47 -6.62 6.46
N MET A 125 11.01 -7.13 7.56
CA MET A 125 11.38 -6.35 8.74
C MET A 125 12.86 -6.52 9.02
N SER A 126 13.53 -5.45 9.44
CA SER A 126 14.94 -5.46 9.84
C SER A 126 15.12 -4.61 11.09
N THR A 127 15.82 -5.15 12.08
CA THR A 127 16.15 -4.38 13.28
C THR A 127 16.98 -3.14 12.93
N ASP A 128 16.63 -2.02 13.50
CA ASP A 128 17.47 -0.84 13.61
C ASP A 128 18.56 -1.15 14.63
N ARG A 129 19.84 -1.17 14.20
CA ARG A 129 20.95 -1.72 15.01
C ARG A 129 21.30 -0.88 16.22
N ASP A 130 21.24 0.44 16.08
CA ASP A 130 21.56 1.36 17.17
C ASP A 130 20.36 1.70 18.05
N GLN A 131 19.16 1.29 17.62
CA GLN A 131 17.92 1.56 18.31
C GLN A 131 17.64 3.06 18.56
N ASP A 132 18.14 3.95 17.66
CA ASP A 132 17.89 5.38 17.72
C ASP A 132 16.99 5.82 16.56
N LEU A 133 15.77 6.22 16.85
CA LEU A 133 14.79 6.70 15.85
C LEU A 133 15.25 7.94 15.06
N LYS A 134 16.38 8.55 15.43
CA LYS A 134 16.91 9.75 14.78
C LYS A 134 17.95 9.44 13.71
N THR A 135 18.46 8.24 13.68
CA THR A 135 19.48 7.77 12.73
C THR A 135 18.89 6.73 11.78
N ALA A 136 19.46 6.57 10.61
CA ALA A 136 18.97 5.64 9.59
C ALA A 136 20.09 5.20 8.63
N ASP A 137 21.33 5.17 9.12
CA ASP A 137 22.52 4.85 8.34
C ASP A 137 22.62 3.36 8.01
N ASP A 138 21.93 2.50 8.76
CA ASP A 138 21.83 1.06 8.52
C ASP A 138 20.54 0.61 7.81
N ARG A 139 19.74 1.57 7.32
CA ARG A 139 18.48 1.32 6.61
C ARG A 139 18.68 0.38 5.41
N PRO A 140 18.00 -0.77 5.36
CA PRO A 140 18.10 -1.66 4.22
C PRO A 140 17.27 -1.16 3.02
N SER A 141 17.48 -1.81 1.86
CA SER A 141 16.68 -1.57 0.66
C SER A 141 16.35 -2.87 -0.05
N MET A 142 15.18 -2.95 -0.68
CA MET A 142 14.73 -4.02 -1.58
C MET A 142 13.85 -3.43 -2.69
N PHE A 143 13.72 -4.11 -3.81
CA PHE A 143 12.92 -3.66 -4.97
C PHE A 143 13.30 -2.27 -5.50
N GLY A 144 14.53 -1.81 -5.21
CA GLY A 144 14.98 -0.46 -5.55
C GLY A 144 14.48 0.64 -4.59
N LEU A 145 13.83 0.27 -3.49
CA LEU A 145 13.27 1.18 -2.50
C LEU A 145 13.96 1.00 -1.15
N PRO A 146 14.21 2.08 -0.40
CA PRO A 146 14.60 1.98 1.00
C PRO A 146 13.42 1.42 1.81
N PHE A 147 13.71 0.73 2.92
CA PHE A 147 12.69 0.40 3.91
C PHE A 147 12.20 1.67 4.62
N ASP A 148 10.97 1.66 5.09
CA ASP A 148 10.43 2.71 5.95
C ASP A 148 10.97 2.59 7.38
N GLY A 149 10.95 3.69 8.12
CA GLY A 149 11.49 3.75 9.48
C GLY A 149 12.76 4.60 9.59
N PRO A 150 13.54 4.49 10.71
CA PRO A 150 13.24 3.58 11.80
C PRO A 150 11.97 3.94 12.54
N MET A 151 11.28 2.93 13.05
CA MET A 151 10.04 3.10 13.78
C MET A 151 9.99 2.28 15.08
N PRO A 152 9.17 2.67 16.06
CA PRO A 152 8.96 1.87 17.26
C PRO A 152 8.41 0.49 16.93
N GLY A 153 8.69 -0.49 17.77
CA GLY A 153 8.09 -1.81 17.65
C GLY A 153 6.55 -1.78 17.72
N HIS A 154 5.92 -2.62 16.96
CA HIS A 154 4.44 -2.68 16.85
C HIS A 154 3.80 -3.48 17.99
N TRP A 155 4.58 -4.21 18.77
CA TRP A 155 4.13 -5.00 19.92
C TRP A 155 5.20 -5.06 21.02
N ALA A 156 4.81 -5.51 22.19
CA ALA A 156 5.73 -5.60 23.33
C ALA A 156 6.93 -6.51 23.02
N GLY A 157 8.13 -6.01 23.25
CA GLY A 157 9.39 -6.72 23.00
C GLY A 157 9.90 -6.68 21.57
N MET A 158 9.16 -6.08 20.63
CA MET A 158 9.67 -5.84 19.29
C MET A 158 10.68 -4.68 19.32
N PRO A 159 11.88 -4.85 18.75
CA PRO A 159 12.86 -3.77 18.67
C PRO A 159 12.38 -2.65 17.75
N LYS A 160 13.02 -1.49 17.81
CA LYS A 160 12.94 -0.49 16.76
C LYS A 160 13.46 -1.11 15.47
N HIS A 161 12.81 -0.80 14.36
CA HIS A 161 13.02 -1.52 13.11
C HIS A 161 12.72 -0.66 11.89
N PHE A 162 13.11 -1.20 10.76
CA PHE A 162 12.69 -0.79 9.42
C PHE A 162 11.79 -1.86 8.85
N ASP A 163 10.81 -1.48 8.03
CA ASP A 163 9.98 -2.42 7.30
C ASP A 163 9.78 -2.02 5.82
N LEU A 164 9.37 -2.97 5.01
CA LEU A 164 8.96 -2.73 3.63
C LEU A 164 7.78 -3.65 3.30
N HIS A 165 6.67 -3.02 2.96
CA HIS A 165 5.44 -3.71 2.57
C HIS A 165 5.39 -3.96 1.07
N LEU A 166 4.71 -5.04 0.67
CA LEU A 166 4.29 -5.29 -0.70
C LEU A 166 2.83 -5.75 -0.70
N TRP A 167 1.91 -4.87 -1.09
CA TRP A 167 0.48 -5.16 -1.29
C TRP A 167 0.28 -5.90 -2.60
N ALA A 168 0.51 -7.21 -2.55
CA ALA A 168 0.49 -8.07 -3.74
C ALA A 168 -0.89 -8.70 -3.99
N TYR A 169 -1.71 -8.83 -2.95
CA TYR A 169 -2.97 -9.56 -2.95
C TYR A 169 -4.20 -8.69 -2.67
N GLU A 170 -3.97 -7.45 -2.27
CA GLU A 170 -5.01 -6.44 -2.05
C GLU A 170 -4.57 -5.11 -2.68
N HIS A 171 -5.51 -4.41 -3.30
CA HIS A 171 -5.23 -3.08 -3.83
C HIS A 171 -5.01 -2.08 -2.69
N ASN A 172 -3.92 -1.34 -2.75
CA ASN A 172 -3.65 -0.22 -1.85
C ASN A 172 -3.71 1.09 -2.62
N PRO A 173 -4.72 1.94 -2.43
CA PRO A 173 -4.84 3.21 -3.16
C PRO A 173 -3.73 4.21 -2.84
N ALA A 174 -3.04 4.07 -1.70
CA ALA A 174 -1.87 4.88 -1.37
C ALA A 174 -0.58 4.41 -2.05
N GLY A 175 -0.59 3.23 -2.67
CA GLY A 175 0.55 2.66 -3.37
C GLY A 175 0.93 1.27 -2.91
N ARG A 176 1.51 0.50 -3.83
CA ARG A 176 1.83 -0.92 -3.62
C ARG A 176 2.82 -1.17 -2.47
N PHE A 177 3.67 -0.22 -2.19
CA PHE A 177 4.70 -0.30 -1.15
C PHE A 177 4.43 0.60 0.06
N HIS A 178 3.25 1.24 0.11
CA HIS A 178 2.91 2.10 1.24
C HIS A 178 2.55 1.25 2.47
N ASN A 179 3.02 1.65 3.65
CA ASN A 179 2.82 0.90 4.89
C ASN A 179 1.34 0.70 5.23
N TRP A 180 0.55 1.74 5.13
CA TRP A 180 -0.86 1.73 5.49
C TRP A 180 -1.75 1.66 4.25
N ASN A 181 -2.78 0.83 4.31
CA ASN A 181 -3.80 0.80 3.28
C ASN A 181 -5.02 1.60 3.76
N PRO A 182 -5.31 2.77 3.17
CA PRO A 182 -6.42 3.61 3.60
C PRO A 182 -7.81 3.00 3.32
N ALA A 183 -7.89 1.98 2.48
CA ALA A 183 -9.13 1.25 2.22
C ALA A 183 -9.45 0.21 3.32
N LEU A 184 -8.53 -0.05 4.25
CA LEU A 184 -8.70 -1.01 5.33
C LEU A 184 -9.02 -0.33 6.65
N THR A 185 -9.83 -1.00 7.44
CA THR A 185 -10.15 -0.61 8.82
C THR A 185 -10.01 -1.82 9.74
N CYS A 186 -9.50 -1.58 10.95
CA CYS A 186 -9.54 -2.59 11.99
C CYS A 186 -10.88 -2.56 12.72
N PRO A 187 -11.35 -3.72 13.25
CA PRO A 187 -12.50 -3.73 14.15
C PRO A 187 -12.25 -2.82 15.35
N ALA A 188 -13.28 -2.14 15.82
CA ALA A 188 -13.19 -1.38 17.05
C ALA A 188 -12.70 -2.31 18.18
N LYS A 189 -11.73 -1.86 18.98
CA LYS A 189 -11.27 -2.61 20.14
C LYS A 189 -12.47 -2.84 21.07
N ALA A 190 -12.77 -4.10 21.39
CA ALA A 190 -13.84 -4.40 22.33
C ALA A 190 -13.56 -3.65 23.63
N ALA A 191 -14.54 -2.88 24.11
CA ALA A 191 -14.42 -2.22 25.40
C ALA A 191 -14.08 -3.28 26.46
N ALA A 192 -13.05 -3.03 27.27
CA ALA A 192 -12.77 -3.89 28.40
C ALA A 192 -14.07 -4.03 29.23
N PRO A 193 -14.42 -5.24 29.69
CA PRO A 193 -15.60 -5.40 30.53
C PRO A 193 -15.48 -4.40 31.70
N ALA A 194 -16.54 -3.62 31.90
CA ALA A 194 -16.59 -2.68 33.03
C ALA A 194 -16.32 -3.50 34.29
N ASN A 195 -15.32 -3.08 35.08
CA ASN A 195 -15.07 -3.68 36.38
C ASN A 195 -16.40 -3.63 37.18
N PRO A 196 -16.90 -4.75 37.66
CA PRO A 196 -18.11 -4.69 38.49
C PRO A 196 -17.85 -3.72 39.66
N ALA A 197 -18.76 -2.76 39.80
CA ALA A 197 -18.70 -1.82 40.92
C ALA A 197 -18.57 -2.61 42.23
N PRO A 198 -17.72 -2.17 43.18
CA PRO A 198 -17.61 -2.86 44.47
C PRO A 198 -19.00 -2.93 45.11
N ALA A 199 -19.40 -4.14 45.48
CA ALA A 199 -20.64 -4.36 46.20
C ALA A 199 -20.59 -3.54 47.50
N HIS A 200 -21.44 -2.52 47.61
CA HIS A 200 -21.62 -1.82 48.86
C HIS A 200 -22.19 -2.81 49.86
N GLY A 201 -21.34 -3.28 50.78
CA GLY A 201 -21.76 -4.02 51.96
C GLY A 201 -22.62 -3.11 52.81
N GLY A 202 -23.93 -3.39 52.83
CA GLY A 202 -24.84 -2.75 53.80
C GLY A 202 -24.52 -3.27 55.19
N HIS A 203 -24.30 -2.36 56.09
CA HIS A 203 -24.36 -2.59 57.54
C HIS A 203 -25.77 -2.32 58.05
#